data_195920f87ce72b7ea060493b32b2825a
#
_entry.id   195920f87ce72b7ea060493b32b2825a
#
_cell.length_a   1.000
_cell.length_b   1.000
_cell.length_c   1.000
_cell.angle_alpha   90.00
_cell.angle_beta   90.00
_cell.angle_gamma   90.00
#
_symmetry.space_group_name_H-M   'P 1'
#
loop_
_entity.id
_entity.type
_entity.pdbx_description
1 polymer ?
#
loop_
_entity_poly.entity_id
_entity_poly.type
_entity_poly.pdbx_seq_one_letter_code
_entity_poly.pdbx_strand_id
1 'polypeptide(L)'
;MYLTICLKCIDYKCLDLAIILKIKQEKNHMKVITISRVYGAGGHSIGKKVAEALGIEFYDKDIIKETALAMGIDPELIKAAEEHITKGDTLLRAISPISYDYKNTIFNYERNAIVKIASQGPCVILGRCAGEILQEEGIDCLNVFLFADSIHCGKRVGEILNTTDVNVIAREIKKQNSSRNAYYTRYTGKHLMDSQNWHMTLDTGVLGFDTCAKIICDAVR
;
A
#
# COMPACT_ATOMS: atom_id res chain seq x y z
N MET A 1 37.99 12.92 25.28
CA MET A 1 38.11 11.74 26.16
C MET A 1 36.90 10.87 25.81
N TYR A 2 37.12 9.90 24.88
CA TYR A 2 36.06 9.03 24.36
C TYR A 2 35.89 7.85 25.32
N LEU A 3 34.69 7.71 25.91
CA LEU A 3 34.33 6.53 26.69
C LEU A 3 34.00 5.40 25.70
N THR A 4 34.96 4.53 25.47
CA THR A 4 34.75 3.27 24.80
C THR A 4 34.03 2.33 25.77
N ILE A 5 32.71 2.24 25.69
CA ILE A 5 31.93 1.26 26.47
C ILE A 5 32.19 -0.11 25.88
N CYS A 6 32.93 -0.92 26.60
CA CYS A 6 33.23 -2.30 26.26
C CYS A 6 31.94 -3.15 26.36
N LEU A 7 31.40 -3.59 25.22
CA LEU A 7 30.19 -4.42 25.10
C LEU A 7 30.28 -5.81 25.78
N LYS A 8 31.40 -6.15 26.44
CA LYS A 8 31.62 -7.45 27.09
C LYS A 8 31.17 -7.52 28.56
N CYS A 9 30.67 -6.44 29.14
CA CYS A 9 30.27 -6.40 30.57
C CYS A 9 28.80 -6.04 30.79
N ILE A 10 27.94 -6.27 29.80
CA ILE A 10 26.49 -6.18 30.04
C ILE A 10 26.08 -7.53 30.62
N ASP A 11 25.93 -7.56 31.93
CA ASP A 11 25.36 -8.70 32.66
C ASP A 11 23.90 -8.84 32.25
N TYR A 12 23.59 -9.81 31.39
CA TYR A 12 22.26 -10.08 30.85
C TYR A 12 21.20 -10.41 31.93
N LYS A 13 21.60 -10.51 33.18
CA LYS A 13 20.70 -10.73 34.32
C LYS A 13 19.98 -9.48 34.80
N CYS A 14 20.41 -8.28 34.37
CA CYS A 14 19.78 -6.99 34.74
C CYS A 14 18.98 -6.33 33.63
N LEU A 15 18.74 -7.01 32.51
CA LEU A 15 17.73 -6.49 31.58
C LEU A 15 16.38 -6.63 32.26
N ASP A 16 15.78 -5.51 32.59
CA ASP A 16 14.51 -5.43 33.28
C ASP A 16 13.49 -6.35 32.60
N LEU A 17 12.91 -7.28 33.37
CA LEU A 17 11.91 -8.25 32.88
C LEU A 17 10.79 -7.53 32.11
N ALA A 18 10.52 -6.29 32.50
CA ALA A 18 9.60 -5.38 31.81
C ALA A 18 10.03 -5.03 30.39
N ILE A 19 11.35 -4.86 30.12
CA ILE A 19 11.88 -4.59 28.78
C ILE A 19 11.78 -5.86 27.94
N ILE A 20 12.10 -7.02 28.51
CA ILE A 20 11.97 -8.32 27.82
C ILE A 20 10.50 -8.65 27.52
N LEU A 21 9.59 -8.37 28.45
CA LEU A 21 8.17 -8.54 28.26
C LEU A 21 7.63 -7.55 27.22
N LYS A 22 8.11 -6.30 27.22
CA LYS A 22 7.74 -5.29 26.22
C LYS A 22 8.22 -5.67 24.83
N ILE A 23 9.48 -6.13 24.69
CA ILE A 23 10.02 -6.67 23.42
C ILE A 23 9.25 -7.93 22.97
N LYS A 24 8.84 -8.80 23.89
CA LYS A 24 8.00 -9.97 23.57
C LYS A 24 6.57 -9.60 23.21
N GLN A 25 5.99 -8.58 23.85
CA GLN A 25 4.66 -8.06 23.48
C GLN A 25 4.68 -7.35 22.13
N GLU A 26 5.74 -6.60 21.81
CA GLU A 26 5.90 -5.98 20.49
C GLU A 26 6.09 -7.01 19.36
N LYS A 27 6.69 -8.19 19.66
CA LYS A 27 6.82 -9.28 18.67
C LYS A 27 5.53 -10.05 18.40
N ASN A 28 4.51 -9.93 19.23
CA ASN A 28 3.30 -10.75 19.12
C ASN A 28 2.05 -9.96 18.66
N HIS A 29 2.22 -8.72 18.20
CA HIS A 29 1.14 -7.96 17.57
C HIS A 29 1.21 -8.18 16.06
N MET A 30 0.27 -8.98 15.56
CA MET A 30 0.03 -9.11 14.12
C MET A 30 -0.27 -7.72 13.55
N LYS A 31 0.61 -7.24 12.68
CA LYS A 31 0.58 -5.88 12.16
C LYS A 31 -0.41 -5.75 11.01
N VAL A 32 -0.87 -4.53 10.79
CA VAL A 32 -1.50 -4.19 9.52
C VAL A 32 -0.45 -4.30 8.41
N ILE A 33 -0.81 -4.92 7.30
CA ILE A 33 0.06 -5.07 6.13
C ILE A 33 -0.46 -4.17 5.02
N THR A 34 0.37 -3.27 4.51
CA THR A 34 0.01 -2.46 3.35
C THR A 34 0.81 -2.90 2.14
N ILE A 35 0.16 -3.04 0.99
CA ILE A 35 0.79 -3.49 -0.25
C ILE A 35 0.61 -2.45 -1.34
N SER A 36 1.71 -1.86 -1.80
CA SER A 36 1.75 -1.06 -3.03
C SER A 36 2.46 -1.84 -4.16
N ARG A 37 2.28 -1.41 -5.41
CA ARG A 37 2.74 -2.25 -6.53
C ARG A 37 2.79 -1.49 -7.85
N VAL A 38 3.59 -1.99 -8.79
CA VAL A 38 3.43 -1.68 -10.21
C VAL A 38 2.26 -2.49 -10.80
N TYR A 39 1.74 -2.04 -11.94
CA TYR A 39 0.67 -2.75 -12.64
C TYR A 39 1.21 -4.01 -13.32
N GLY A 40 0.56 -5.13 -13.10
CA GLY A 40 1.02 -6.45 -13.57
C GLY A 40 1.84 -7.25 -12.55
N ALA A 41 2.30 -6.66 -11.43
CA ALA A 41 3.07 -7.36 -10.40
C ALA A 41 2.24 -8.27 -9.46
N GLY A 42 0.94 -8.47 -9.71
CA GLY A 42 0.13 -9.44 -8.96
C GLY A 42 -0.28 -9.04 -7.55
N GLY A 43 -0.21 -7.75 -7.19
CA GLY A 43 -0.46 -7.29 -5.83
C GLY A 43 -1.80 -7.71 -5.22
N HIS A 44 -2.90 -7.73 -6.01
CA HIS A 44 -4.19 -8.20 -5.53
C HIS A 44 -4.17 -9.71 -5.19
N SER A 45 -3.58 -10.53 -6.07
CA SER A 45 -3.47 -11.99 -5.85
C SER A 45 -2.59 -12.30 -4.64
N ILE A 46 -1.45 -11.62 -4.50
CA ILE A 46 -0.54 -11.80 -3.37
C ILE A 46 -1.20 -11.33 -2.07
N GLY A 47 -1.86 -10.15 -2.08
CA GLY A 47 -2.56 -9.63 -0.91
C GLY A 47 -3.64 -10.57 -0.40
N LYS A 48 -4.45 -11.17 -1.29
CA LYS A 48 -5.43 -12.19 -0.92
C LYS A 48 -4.78 -13.44 -0.32
N LYS A 49 -3.70 -13.96 -0.94
CA LYS A 49 -2.96 -15.11 -0.41
C LYS A 49 -2.40 -14.84 0.99
N VAL A 50 -1.87 -13.64 1.23
CA VAL A 50 -1.38 -13.23 2.56
C VAL A 50 -2.52 -13.19 3.57
N ALA A 51 -3.64 -12.57 3.23
CA ALA A 51 -4.80 -12.47 4.11
C ALA A 51 -5.36 -13.85 4.47
N GLU A 52 -5.53 -14.73 3.49
CA GLU A 52 -5.97 -16.12 3.68
C GLU A 52 -5.00 -16.90 4.58
N ALA A 53 -3.68 -16.80 4.34
CA ALA A 53 -2.66 -17.52 5.10
C ALA A 53 -2.54 -17.05 6.56
N LEU A 54 -2.92 -15.81 6.86
CA LEU A 54 -2.91 -15.23 8.19
C LEU A 54 -4.29 -15.23 8.86
N GLY A 55 -5.37 -15.57 8.13
CA GLY A 55 -6.75 -15.54 8.65
C GLY A 55 -7.23 -14.12 8.97
N ILE A 56 -6.81 -13.12 8.16
CA ILE A 56 -7.17 -11.70 8.34
C ILE A 56 -7.89 -11.15 7.11
N GLU A 57 -8.56 -10.01 7.27
CA GLU A 57 -9.33 -9.38 6.19
C GLU A 57 -8.42 -8.74 5.12
N PHE A 58 -8.91 -8.69 3.89
CA PHE A 58 -8.25 -8.05 2.75
C PHE A 58 -9.10 -6.89 2.23
N TYR A 59 -8.51 -5.71 2.14
CA TYR A 59 -9.16 -4.48 1.69
C TYR A 59 -8.46 -3.92 0.45
N ASP A 60 -9.16 -3.87 -0.67
CA ASP A 60 -8.72 -3.18 -1.87
C ASP A 60 -9.40 -1.80 -2.02
N LYS A 61 -9.16 -1.14 -3.16
CA LYS A 61 -9.69 0.21 -3.40
C LYS A 61 -11.22 0.26 -3.37
N ASP A 62 -11.89 -0.80 -3.81
CA ASP A 62 -13.34 -0.82 -3.95
C ASP A 62 -13.99 -0.98 -2.56
N ILE A 63 -13.44 -1.85 -1.72
CA ILE A 63 -13.86 -2.02 -0.32
C ILE A 63 -13.58 -0.74 0.49
N ILE A 64 -12.42 -0.09 0.29
CA ILE A 64 -12.11 1.19 0.94
C ILE A 64 -13.13 2.27 0.53
N LYS A 65 -13.48 2.32 -0.76
CA LYS A 65 -14.50 3.24 -1.28
C LYS A 65 -15.88 2.97 -0.66
N GLU A 66 -16.31 1.72 -0.60
CA GLU A 66 -17.57 1.32 0.05
C GLU A 66 -17.57 1.68 1.54
N THR A 67 -16.46 1.45 2.24
CA THR A 67 -16.32 1.85 3.65
C THR A 67 -16.43 3.37 3.81
N ALA A 68 -15.80 4.14 2.92
CA ALA A 68 -15.89 5.59 2.93
C ALA A 68 -17.32 6.08 2.68
N LEU A 69 -18.06 5.46 1.73
CA LEU A 69 -19.47 5.73 1.49
C LEU A 69 -20.33 5.46 2.74
N ALA A 70 -20.11 4.34 3.41
CA ALA A 70 -20.80 3.98 4.65
C ALA A 70 -20.49 4.95 5.82
N MET A 71 -19.41 5.72 5.71
CA MET A 71 -19.06 6.79 6.66
C MET A 71 -19.67 8.17 6.31
N GLY A 72 -20.52 8.23 5.30
CA GLY A 72 -21.31 9.42 4.95
C GLY A 72 -20.71 10.32 3.87
N ILE A 73 -19.78 9.80 3.04
CA ILE A 73 -19.39 10.54 1.83
C ILE A 73 -20.58 10.57 0.86
N ASP A 74 -20.81 11.74 0.29
CA ASP A 74 -21.84 11.90 -0.75
C ASP A 74 -21.43 11.13 -2.02
N PRO A 75 -22.24 10.16 -2.52
CA PRO A 75 -21.98 9.43 -3.75
C PRO A 75 -21.76 10.33 -4.97
N GLU A 76 -22.44 11.49 -5.04
CA GLU A 76 -22.30 12.45 -6.14
C GLU A 76 -20.89 13.09 -6.16
N LEU A 77 -20.24 13.26 -5.01
CA LEU A 77 -18.85 13.72 -4.93
C LEU A 77 -17.89 12.72 -5.59
N ILE A 78 -18.12 11.42 -5.37
CA ILE A 78 -17.31 10.36 -5.98
C ILE A 78 -17.49 10.34 -7.49
N LYS A 79 -18.75 10.41 -7.94
CA LYS A 79 -19.12 10.44 -9.36
C LYS A 79 -18.52 11.64 -10.08
N ALA A 80 -18.65 12.83 -9.51
CA ALA A 80 -18.05 14.05 -10.03
C ALA A 80 -16.54 13.94 -10.18
N ALA A 81 -15.84 13.35 -9.20
CA ALA A 81 -14.40 13.16 -9.29
C ALA A 81 -14.00 12.12 -10.34
N GLU A 82 -14.78 11.05 -10.53
CA GLU A 82 -14.55 10.03 -11.58
C GLU A 82 -14.80 10.63 -12.98
N GLU A 83 -15.84 11.42 -13.19
CA GLU A 83 -16.13 12.09 -14.46
C GLU A 83 -15.07 13.12 -14.84
N HIS A 84 -14.54 13.86 -13.86
CA HIS A 84 -13.42 14.79 -14.08
C HIS A 84 -12.10 14.09 -14.43
N ILE A 85 -11.95 12.82 -14.11
CA ILE A 85 -10.77 12.02 -14.50
C ILE A 85 -10.87 11.54 -15.95
N THR A 86 -12.08 11.29 -16.46
CA THR A 86 -12.31 10.66 -17.76
C THR A 86 -12.33 11.66 -18.92
N LYS A 87 -12.74 12.90 -18.69
CA LYS A 87 -12.76 13.95 -19.73
C LYS A 87 -11.40 14.66 -19.77
N GLY A 88 -10.60 14.30 -20.76
CA GLY A 88 -9.20 14.66 -21.00
C GLY A 88 -8.83 16.15 -21.13
N ASP A 89 -9.25 17.00 -20.23
CA ASP A 89 -8.96 18.43 -20.25
C ASP A 89 -7.83 18.80 -19.28
N THR A 90 -6.62 18.49 -19.69
CA THR A 90 -5.38 18.74 -18.91
C THR A 90 -5.14 20.24 -18.67
N LEU A 91 -5.62 21.11 -19.55
CA LEU A 91 -5.38 22.54 -19.47
C LEU A 91 -6.34 23.26 -18.51
N LEU A 92 -7.62 22.87 -18.47
CA LEU A 92 -8.61 23.43 -17.54
C LEU A 92 -8.40 22.93 -16.10
N ARG A 93 -7.73 21.79 -15.91
CA ARG A 93 -7.39 21.24 -14.59
C ARG A 93 -6.39 22.09 -13.81
N ALA A 94 -5.49 22.79 -14.50
CA ALA A 94 -4.48 23.63 -13.85
C ALA A 94 -5.06 24.93 -13.25
N ILE A 95 -6.30 25.31 -13.62
CA ILE A 95 -6.86 26.63 -13.33
C ILE A 95 -8.11 26.56 -12.44
N SER A 96 -8.70 25.37 -12.19
CA SER A 96 -9.92 25.25 -11.40
C SER A 96 -9.65 24.87 -9.94
N PRO A 97 -9.85 25.77 -8.97
CA PRO A 97 -9.75 25.49 -7.53
C PRO A 97 -10.71 24.40 -7.08
N ILE A 98 -11.89 24.31 -7.72
CA ILE A 98 -12.98 23.38 -7.39
C ILE A 98 -12.57 21.92 -7.56
N SER A 99 -11.83 21.58 -8.63
CA SER A 99 -11.38 20.20 -8.86
C SER A 99 -10.31 19.73 -7.87
N TYR A 100 -9.60 20.67 -7.25
CA TYR A 100 -8.60 20.40 -6.21
C TYR A 100 -9.26 20.01 -4.89
N ASP A 101 -10.37 20.66 -4.55
CA ASP A 101 -11.08 20.46 -3.30
C ASP A 101 -11.79 19.09 -3.25
N TYR A 102 -12.48 18.68 -4.31
CA TYR A 102 -13.14 17.38 -4.40
C TYR A 102 -12.16 16.19 -4.22
N LYS A 103 -10.99 16.27 -4.84
CA LYS A 103 -9.99 15.17 -4.73
C LYS A 103 -9.43 15.05 -3.31
N ASN A 104 -9.20 16.17 -2.65
CA ASN A 104 -8.73 16.17 -1.26
C ASN A 104 -9.84 15.67 -0.33
N THR A 105 -11.09 16.06 -0.58
CA THR A 105 -12.24 15.57 0.17
C THR A 105 -12.35 14.05 0.08
N ILE A 106 -12.30 13.48 -1.14
CA ILE A 106 -12.33 12.00 -1.31
C ILE A 106 -11.15 11.34 -0.62
N PHE A 107 -9.93 11.87 -0.78
CA PHE A 107 -8.76 11.33 -0.10
C PHE A 107 -8.92 11.34 1.42
N ASN A 108 -9.47 12.38 2.01
CA ASN A 108 -9.72 12.46 3.45
C ASN A 108 -10.73 11.39 3.91
N TYR A 109 -11.76 11.10 3.13
CA TYR A 109 -12.68 10.00 3.45
C TYR A 109 -12.01 8.62 3.30
N GLU A 110 -11.20 8.42 2.24
CA GLU A 110 -10.41 7.19 2.09
C GLU A 110 -9.41 7.03 3.26
N ARG A 111 -8.76 8.12 3.68
CA ARG A 111 -7.89 8.16 4.87
C ARG A 111 -8.64 7.71 6.12
N ASN A 112 -9.80 8.31 6.40
CA ASN A 112 -10.61 7.97 7.57
C ASN A 112 -11.08 6.50 7.51
N ALA A 113 -11.45 6.00 6.34
CA ALA A 113 -11.81 4.60 6.15
C ALA A 113 -10.63 3.66 6.44
N ILE A 114 -9.43 3.98 5.93
CA ILE A 114 -8.20 3.21 6.17
C ILE A 114 -7.86 3.17 7.67
N VAL A 115 -7.90 4.30 8.36
CA VAL A 115 -7.63 4.40 9.79
C VAL A 115 -8.64 3.58 10.58
N LYS A 116 -9.94 3.68 10.25
CA LYS A 116 -11.00 2.91 10.87
C LYS A 116 -10.80 1.40 10.67
N ILE A 117 -10.49 0.96 9.44
CA ILE A 117 -10.20 -0.44 9.12
C ILE A 117 -9.01 -0.94 9.96
N ALA A 118 -7.90 -0.21 9.96
CA ALA A 118 -6.69 -0.58 10.68
C ALA A 118 -6.88 -0.64 12.19
N SER A 119 -7.77 0.19 12.77
CA SER A 119 -8.09 0.20 14.20
C SER A 119 -8.95 -0.99 14.64
N GLN A 120 -9.58 -1.70 13.73
CA GLN A 120 -10.39 -2.89 14.03
C GLN A 120 -9.54 -4.16 14.21
N GLY A 121 -8.28 -4.14 13.79
CA GLY A 121 -7.36 -5.26 13.96
C GLY A 121 -6.44 -5.49 12.76
N PRO A 122 -5.70 -6.60 12.77
CA PRO A 122 -4.80 -6.97 11.68
C PRO A 122 -5.56 -7.14 10.37
N CYS A 123 -5.01 -6.58 9.29
CA CYS A 123 -5.60 -6.68 7.96
C CYS A 123 -4.55 -6.44 6.87
N VAL A 124 -4.90 -6.76 5.63
CA VAL A 124 -4.12 -6.41 4.44
C VAL A 124 -4.83 -5.31 3.68
N ILE A 125 -4.15 -4.19 3.43
CA ILE A 125 -4.70 -3.04 2.70
C ILE A 125 -3.91 -2.83 1.40
N LEU A 126 -4.59 -2.80 0.27
CA LEU A 126 -3.98 -2.69 -1.06
C LEU A 126 -4.04 -1.28 -1.63
N GLY A 127 -2.93 -0.55 -1.61
CA GLY A 127 -2.76 0.77 -2.23
C GLY A 127 -3.28 1.93 -1.38
N ARG A 128 -3.76 3.00 -2.05
CA ARG A 128 -4.39 4.20 -1.45
C ARG A 128 -3.51 4.95 -0.44
N CYS A 129 -2.20 4.90 -0.61
CA CYS A 129 -1.23 5.51 0.33
C CYS A 129 -1.40 4.99 1.77
N ALA A 130 -1.98 3.77 1.95
CA ALA A 130 -2.33 3.26 3.26
C ALA A 130 -1.15 3.25 4.23
N GLY A 131 0.05 2.85 3.78
CA GLY A 131 1.24 2.83 4.62
C GLY A 131 1.62 4.21 5.16
N GLU A 132 1.60 5.23 4.32
CA GLU A 132 1.89 6.61 4.72
C GLU A 132 0.82 7.15 5.67
N ILE A 133 -0.46 6.89 5.35
CA ILE A 133 -1.59 7.29 6.21
C ILE A 133 -1.44 6.69 7.60
N LEU A 134 -1.17 5.39 7.71
CA LEU A 134 -1.05 4.69 8.98
C LEU A 134 0.18 5.16 9.77
N GLN A 135 1.29 5.41 9.09
CA GLN A 135 2.50 5.95 9.70
C GLN A 135 2.27 7.36 10.28
N GLU A 136 1.57 8.23 9.56
CA GLU A 136 1.20 9.57 10.06
C GLU A 136 0.26 9.51 11.26
N GLU A 137 -0.61 8.51 11.34
CA GLU A 137 -1.52 8.26 12.48
C GLU A 137 -0.87 7.47 13.62
N GLY A 138 0.42 7.11 13.51
CA GLY A 138 1.13 6.33 14.52
C GLY A 138 0.67 4.88 14.64
N ILE A 139 0.01 4.33 13.62
CA ILE A 139 -0.43 2.94 13.55
C ILE A 139 0.66 2.09 12.92
N ASP A 140 1.16 1.10 13.67
CA ASP A 140 2.23 0.21 13.19
C ASP A 140 1.76 -0.68 12.04
N CYS A 141 2.52 -0.69 10.96
CA CYS A 141 2.21 -1.48 9.77
C CYS A 141 3.48 -1.96 9.06
N LEU A 142 3.37 -3.09 8.34
CA LEU A 142 4.39 -3.55 7.41
C LEU A 142 4.10 -3.00 6.00
N ASN A 143 4.94 -2.07 5.52
CA ASN A 143 4.82 -1.49 4.19
C ASN A 143 5.58 -2.33 3.17
N VAL A 144 4.87 -2.91 2.20
CA VAL A 144 5.40 -3.76 1.14
C VAL A 144 5.20 -3.12 -0.24
N PHE A 145 6.23 -3.16 -1.07
CA PHE A 145 6.15 -2.80 -2.49
C PHE A 145 6.43 -4.00 -3.38
N LEU A 146 5.54 -4.25 -4.35
CA LEU A 146 5.66 -5.36 -5.29
C LEU A 146 5.96 -4.82 -6.69
N PHE A 147 6.99 -5.37 -7.31
CA PHE A 147 7.36 -5.06 -8.68
C PHE A 147 7.66 -6.33 -9.48
N ALA A 148 7.74 -6.21 -10.78
CA ALA A 148 8.28 -7.20 -11.69
C ALA A 148 8.81 -6.48 -12.93
N ASP A 149 9.62 -7.16 -13.71
CA ASP A 149 10.09 -6.63 -15.00
C ASP A 149 8.94 -6.46 -16.01
N SER A 150 9.26 -5.81 -17.12
CA SER A 150 8.27 -5.50 -18.16
C SER A 150 7.71 -6.75 -18.86
N ILE A 151 8.47 -7.85 -18.91
CA ILE A 151 8.03 -9.10 -19.56
C ILE A 151 6.99 -9.79 -18.69
N HIS A 152 7.26 -9.96 -17.39
CA HIS A 152 6.34 -10.56 -16.45
C HIS A 152 5.07 -9.72 -16.28
N CYS A 153 5.21 -8.39 -16.12
CA CYS A 153 4.07 -7.48 -16.10
C CYS A 153 3.26 -7.55 -17.38
N GLY A 154 3.92 -7.55 -18.54
CA GLY A 154 3.30 -7.61 -19.85
C GLY A 154 2.49 -8.86 -20.07
N LYS A 155 3.04 -10.04 -19.75
CA LYS A 155 2.34 -11.32 -19.83
C LYS A 155 1.04 -11.29 -19.01
N ARG A 156 1.13 -10.89 -17.75
CA ARG A 156 -0.04 -10.84 -16.87
C ARG A 156 -1.08 -9.81 -17.31
N VAL A 157 -0.65 -8.64 -17.77
CA VAL A 157 -1.58 -7.62 -18.28
C VAL A 157 -2.24 -8.07 -19.57
N GLY A 158 -1.54 -8.79 -20.46
CA GLY A 158 -2.13 -9.42 -21.62
C GLY A 158 -3.24 -10.42 -21.27
N GLU A 159 -3.03 -11.23 -20.24
CA GLU A 159 -4.05 -12.15 -19.70
C GLU A 159 -5.27 -11.37 -19.15
N ILE A 160 -5.05 -10.31 -18.37
CA ILE A 160 -6.13 -9.49 -17.79
C ILE A 160 -6.96 -8.79 -18.87
N LEU A 161 -6.31 -8.28 -19.92
CA LEU A 161 -6.96 -7.56 -21.01
C LEU A 161 -7.45 -8.50 -22.13
N ASN A 162 -7.17 -9.79 -22.02
CA ASN A 162 -7.42 -10.79 -23.06
C ASN A 162 -6.89 -10.36 -24.44
N THR A 163 -5.62 -9.91 -24.48
CA THR A 163 -4.96 -9.43 -25.70
C THR A 163 -3.49 -9.82 -25.73
N THR A 164 -2.97 -10.01 -26.94
CA THR A 164 -1.54 -10.23 -27.23
C THR A 164 -0.87 -9.01 -27.87
N ASP A 165 -1.61 -7.93 -28.11
CA ASP A 165 -1.07 -6.71 -28.69
C ASP A 165 -0.13 -6.00 -27.69
N VAL A 166 1.16 -6.08 -27.96
CA VAL A 166 2.23 -5.51 -27.11
C VAL A 166 2.08 -3.99 -26.91
N ASN A 167 1.58 -3.27 -27.93
CA ASN A 167 1.40 -1.82 -27.85
C ASN A 167 0.23 -1.45 -26.93
N VAL A 168 -0.85 -2.23 -26.98
CA VAL A 168 -2.01 -2.06 -26.07
C VAL A 168 -1.57 -2.33 -24.64
N ILE A 169 -0.88 -3.44 -24.40
CA ILE A 169 -0.35 -3.85 -23.09
C ILE A 169 0.59 -2.80 -22.52
N ALA A 170 1.59 -2.37 -23.28
CA ALA A 170 2.58 -1.39 -22.83
C ALA A 170 1.95 -0.04 -22.50
N ARG A 171 0.99 0.41 -23.32
CA ARG A 171 0.24 1.66 -23.09
C ARG A 171 -0.56 1.60 -21.79
N GLU A 172 -1.25 0.48 -21.54
CA GLU A 172 -2.03 0.32 -20.31
C GLU A 172 -1.13 0.24 -19.08
N ILE A 173 -0.02 -0.51 -19.12
CA ILE A 173 0.97 -0.55 -18.02
C ILE A 173 1.48 0.86 -17.71
N LYS A 174 1.89 1.61 -18.72
CA LYS A 174 2.36 2.99 -18.55
C LYS A 174 1.29 3.89 -17.94
N LYS A 175 0.05 3.82 -18.44
CA LYS A 175 -1.09 4.60 -17.95
C LYS A 175 -1.36 4.32 -16.47
N GLN A 176 -1.46 3.04 -16.09
CA GLN A 176 -1.76 2.62 -14.73
C GLN A 176 -0.64 3.01 -13.75
N ASN A 177 0.62 2.77 -14.12
CA ASN A 177 1.77 3.13 -13.28
C ASN A 177 1.91 4.65 -13.11
N SER A 178 1.70 5.42 -14.20
CA SER A 178 1.71 6.89 -14.13
C SER A 178 0.59 7.42 -13.23
N SER A 179 -0.61 6.85 -13.31
CA SER A 179 -1.74 7.23 -12.45
C SER A 179 -1.47 6.93 -10.99
N ARG A 180 -0.91 5.74 -10.68
CA ARG A 180 -0.55 5.36 -9.30
C ARG A 180 0.53 6.24 -8.72
N ASN A 181 1.59 6.51 -9.50
CA ASN A 181 2.66 7.39 -9.05
C ASN A 181 2.15 8.82 -8.83
N ALA A 182 1.33 9.36 -9.74
CA ALA A 182 0.74 10.69 -9.60
C ALA A 182 -0.15 10.81 -8.35
N TYR A 183 -0.95 9.76 -8.06
CA TYR A 183 -1.75 9.71 -6.84
C TYR A 183 -0.86 9.67 -5.60
N TYR A 184 0.12 8.79 -5.55
CA TYR A 184 1.03 8.65 -4.43
C TYR A 184 1.82 9.94 -4.19
N THR A 185 2.45 10.50 -5.23
CA THR A 185 3.21 11.76 -5.12
C THR A 185 2.35 12.92 -4.68
N ARG A 186 1.10 13.00 -5.16
CA ARG A 186 0.18 14.09 -4.78
C ARG A 186 -0.07 14.13 -3.27
N TYR A 187 -0.28 12.97 -2.64
CA TYR A 187 -0.71 12.91 -1.24
C TYR A 187 0.42 12.64 -0.25
N THR A 188 1.59 12.20 -0.72
CA THR A 188 2.73 11.90 0.15
C THR A 188 3.95 12.78 -0.11
N GLY A 189 3.99 13.48 -1.24
CA GLY A 189 5.17 14.21 -1.70
C GLY A 189 6.32 13.31 -2.17
N LYS A 190 6.16 11.98 -2.10
CA LYS A 190 7.21 10.98 -2.37
C LYS A 190 7.00 10.33 -3.74
N HIS A 191 8.02 9.66 -4.28
CA HIS A 191 7.91 8.88 -5.51
C HIS A 191 7.57 7.42 -5.19
N LEU A 192 6.56 6.84 -5.85
CA LEU A 192 6.04 5.50 -5.56
C LEU A 192 7.11 4.39 -5.67
N MET A 193 8.05 4.53 -6.61
CA MET A 193 9.08 3.51 -6.87
C MET A 193 10.37 3.72 -6.06
N ASP A 194 10.41 4.69 -5.16
CA ASP A 194 11.55 4.86 -4.27
C ASP A 194 11.52 3.79 -3.18
N SER A 195 12.55 2.93 -3.19
CA SER A 195 12.65 1.81 -2.26
C SER A 195 12.73 2.23 -0.79
N GLN A 196 13.16 3.45 -0.50
CA GLN A 196 13.25 3.97 0.87
C GLN A 196 11.88 4.22 1.52
N ASN A 197 10.80 4.25 0.73
CA ASN A 197 9.44 4.41 1.25
C ASN A 197 8.84 3.11 1.79
N TRP A 198 9.53 1.97 1.63
CA TRP A 198 8.99 0.64 1.90
C TRP A 198 9.86 -0.12 2.87
N HIS A 199 9.25 -0.86 3.80
CA HIS A 199 9.97 -1.76 4.69
C HIS A 199 10.48 -3.00 3.93
N MET A 200 9.80 -3.38 2.84
CA MET A 200 10.14 -4.53 2.00
C MET A 200 9.76 -4.28 0.54
N THR A 201 10.67 -4.61 -0.37
CA THR A 201 10.41 -4.61 -1.82
C THR A 201 10.66 -6.01 -2.39
N LEU A 202 9.71 -6.57 -3.15
CA LEU A 202 9.79 -7.91 -3.68
C LEU A 202 9.60 -7.94 -5.20
N ASP A 203 10.51 -8.62 -5.90
CA ASP A 203 10.36 -8.92 -7.32
C ASP A 203 9.49 -10.15 -7.52
N THR A 204 8.24 -9.94 -7.92
CA THR A 204 7.26 -11.01 -8.08
C THR A 204 7.45 -11.81 -9.35
N GLY A 205 8.20 -11.29 -10.32
CA GLY A 205 8.59 -11.99 -11.54
C GLY A 205 9.62 -13.07 -11.26
N VAL A 206 10.59 -12.77 -10.38
CA VAL A 206 11.66 -13.69 -10.00
C VAL A 206 11.21 -14.67 -8.92
N LEU A 207 10.54 -14.17 -7.88
CA LEU A 207 10.18 -14.97 -6.70
C LEU A 207 8.90 -15.79 -6.89
N GLY A 208 8.00 -15.34 -7.74
CA GLY A 208 6.66 -15.90 -7.84
C GLY A 208 5.73 -15.45 -6.69
N PHE A 209 4.43 -15.61 -6.89
CA PHE A 209 3.41 -15.08 -5.97
C PHE A 209 3.38 -15.80 -4.63
N ASP A 210 3.53 -17.12 -4.64
CA ASP A 210 3.47 -17.95 -3.42
C ASP A 210 4.66 -17.66 -2.50
N THR A 211 5.86 -17.53 -3.07
CA THR A 211 7.05 -17.17 -2.32
C THR A 211 6.94 -15.77 -1.74
N CYS A 212 6.47 -14.79 -2.53
CA CYS A 212 6.24 -13.44 -2.03
C CYS A 212 5.23 -13.40 -0.88
N ALA A 213 4.12 -14.12 -1.01
CA ALA A 213 3.12 -14.21 0.06
C ALA A 213 3.71 -14.83 1.33
N LYS A 214 4.49 -15.91 1.18
CA LYS A 214 5.17 -16.56 2.30
C LYS A 214 6.14 -15.62 3.01
N ILE A 215 6.99 -14.90 2.27
CA ILE A 215 7.95 -13.93 2.83
C ILE A 215 7.22 -12.84 3.64
N ILE A 216 6.12 -12.31 3.11
CA ILE A 216 5.31 -11.30 3.80
C ILE A 216 4.71 -11.86 5.09
N CYS A 217 4.16 -13.07 5.05
CA CYS A 217 3.61 -13.74 6.24
C CYS A 217 4.69 -14.00 7.31
N ASP A 218 5.87 -14.44 6.91
CA ASP A 218 6.98 -14.73 7.84
C ASP A 218 7.53 -13.44 8.50
N ALA A 219 7.40 -12.28 7.83
CA ALA A 219 7.83 -10.99 8.36
C ALA A 219 6.92 -10.41 9.46
N VAL A 220 5.68 -10.90 9.61
CA VAL A 220 4.71 -10.41 10.60
C VAL A 220 4.39 -11.43 11.70
N ARG A 221 4.98 -12.61 11.66
CA ARG A 221 4.95 -13.64 12.70
C ARG A 221 6.12 -13.47 13.65
#